data_a368f65985da8b4569c967b18c1e7aec
#
_entry.id   a368f65985da8b4569c967b18c1e7aec
#
_cell.length_a   1.000
_cell.length_b   1.000
_cell.length_c   1.000
_cell.angle_alpha   90.00
_cell.angle_beta   90.00
_cell.angle_gamma   90.00
#
_symmetry.space_group_name_H-M   'P 1'
#
loop_
_entity.id
_entity.type
_entity.pdbx_description
1 polymer ?
#
loop_
_entity_poly.entity_id
_entity_poly.type
_entity_poly.pdbx_seq_one_letter_code
_entity_poly.pdbx_strand_id
1 'polypeptide(L)'
;MITQAVASIIVGLQKFERCMETKARTVLIADDEPDILEILKYNLISAGYSVITAKDGDDALEKAKVHQPQLIVLDVMMPKKTGVEVCERLRKLPQFKQTLILFLTALNDDTTQVKVLETGADDYISKPVSPKVFISRVNALFRRLPETGDKILEIDGLVIDPQKFLVINNGKEIILAKKEFELLYLLASKPGRVFLRNEILNQIWGADVIVGDRTIDVHVRKVRQKLGIDCITTVKGVGYKFEL
;
A
#
# COMPACT_ATOMS: atom_id res chain seq x y z
N MET A 1 -32.06 -14.66 -28.86
CA MET A 1 -32.15 -14.10 -27.50
C MET A 1 -31.11 -14.68 -26.50
N ILE A 2 -30.67 -15.94 -26.61
CA ILE A 2 -29.67 -16.55 -25.71
C ILE A 2 -28.27 -15.98 -25.91
N THR A 3 -27.89 -15.59 -27.13
CA THR A 3 -26.55 -15.12 -27.47
C THR A 3 -26.20 -13.73 -26.84
N GLN A 4 -27.18 -12.84 -26.69
CA GLN A 4 -26.94 -11.52 -26.04
C GLN A 4 -26.78 -11.61 -24.53
N ALA A 5 -27.49 -12.52 -23.88
CA ALA A 5 -27.36 -12.75 -22.44
C ALA A 5 -25.97 -13.34 -22.08
N VAL A 6 -25.47 -14.28 -22.89
CA VAL A 6 -24.14 -14.88 -22.72
C VAL A 6 -23.04 -13.84 -22.94
N ALA A 7 -23.16 -13.00 -23.97
CA ALA A 7 -22.21 -11.91 -24.21
C ALA A 7 -22.18 -10.89 -23.05
N SER A 8 -23.33 -10.53 -22.47
CA SER A 8 -23.39 -9.63 -21.29
C SER A 8 -22.75 -10.27 -20.04
N ILE A 9 -22.92 -11.57 -19.85
CA ILE A 9 -22.28 -12.30 -18.72
C ILE A 9 -20.77 -12.36 -18.90
N ILE A 10 -20.28 -12.63 -20.12
CA ILE A 10 -18.83 -12.68 -20.41
C ILE A 10 -18.19 -11.28 -20.24
N VAL A 11 -18.86 -10.24 -20.72
CA VAL A 11 -18.40 -8.85 -20.52
C VAL A 11 -18.45 -8.46 -19.03
N GLY A 12 -19.47 -8.94 -18.30
CA GLY A 12 -19.57 -8.76 -16.85
C GLY A 12 -18.45 -9.48 -16.09
N LEU A 13 -18.11 -10.71 -16.47
CA LEU A 13 -17.01 -11.48 -15.89
C LEU A 13 -15.64 -10.87 -16.23
N GLN A 14 -15.41 -10.44 -17.47
CA GLN A 14 -14.17 -9.74 -17.86
C GLN A 14 -14.03 -8.37 -17.18
N LYS A 15 -15.14 -7.67 -16.93
CA LYS A 15 -15.16 -6.43 -16.15
C LYS A 15 -14.94 -6.70 -14.67
N PHE A 16 -15.44 -7.83 -14.15
CA PHE A 16 -15.25 -8.27 -12.78
C PHE A 16 -13.79 -8.73 -12.53
N GLU A 17 -13.18 -9.48 -13.47
CA GLU A 17 -11.76 -9.85 -13.42
C GLU A 17 -10.85 -8.63 -13.50
N ARG A 18 -11.18 -7.64 -14.35
CA ARG A 18 -10.42 -6.38 -14.45
C ARG A 18 -10.56 -5.48 -13.20
N CYS A 19 -11.66 -5.63 -12.44
CA CYS A 19 -11.87 -4.92 -11.17
C CYS A 19 -11.16 -5.60 -9.97
N MET A 20 -10.72 -6.86 -10.12
CA MET A 20 -9.98 -7.62 -9.11
C MET A 20 -8.46 -7.50 -9.24
N GLU A 21 -7.94 -6.84 -10.28
CA GLU A 21 -6.54 -6.45 -10.37
C GLU A 21 -6.25 -5.22 -9.46
N THR A 22 -6.32 -5.41 -8.15
CA THR A 22 -5.45 -4.66 -7.27
C THR A 22 -4.03 -5.08 -7.66
N LYS A 23 -3.35 -4.23 -8.44
CA LYS A 23 -1.98 -4.47 -8.92
C LYS A 23 -1.14 -4.85 -7.71
N ALA A 24 -0.79 -6.13 -7.58
CA ALA A 24 -0.03 -6.62 -6.44
C ALA A 24 1.23 -5.76 -6.28
N ARG A 25 1.49 -5.27 -5.07
CA ARG A 25 2.68 -4.46 -4.80
C ARG A 25 3.92 -5.25 -5.18
N THR A 26 4.80 -4.62 -5.94
CA THR A 26 6.01 -5.27 -6.47
C THR A 26 7.19 -5.04 -5.53
N VAL A 27 7.83 -6.12 -5.14
CA VAL A 27 9.03 -6.14 -4.30
C VAL A 27 10.19 -6.68 -5.12
N LEU A 28 11.31 -5.97 -5.18
CA LEU A 28 12.57 -6.46 -5.70
C LEU A 28 13.42 -6.94 -4.51
N ILE A 29 13.95 -8.17 -4.58
CA ILE A 29 14.89 -8.70 -3.59
C ILE A 29 16.23 -8.89 -4.28
N ALA A 30 17.29 -8.37 -3.70
CA ALA A 30 18.66 -8.56 -4.17
C ALA A 30 19.51 -9.18 -3.05
N ASP A 31 20.03 -10.36 -3.32
CA ASP A 31 20.93 -11.14 -2.45
C ASP A 31 21.74 -12.08 -3.33
N ASP A 32 22.99 -12.33 -3.00
CA ASP A 32 23.86 -13.24 -3.75
C ASP A 32 23.72 -14.71 -3.33
N GLU A 33 22.99 -14.96 -2.21
CA GLU A 33 22.69 -16.30 -1.72
C GLU A 33 21.35 -16.80 -2.33
N PRO A 34 21.36 -17.80 -3.23
CA PRO A 34 20.14 -18.28 -3.91
C PRO A 34 19.09 -18.80 -2.94
N ASP A 35 19.54 -19.47 -1.86
CA ASP A 35 18.63 -20.07 -0.86
C ASP A 35 17.85 -18.98 -0.10
N ILE A 36 18.50 -17.85 0.22
CA ILE A 36 17.85 -16.69 0.84
C ILE A 36 16.84 -16.08 -0.12
N LEU A 37 17.21 -15.90 -1.40
CA LEU A 37 16.28 -15.39 -2.42
C LEU A 37 15.04 -16.27 -2.53
N GLU A 38 15.18 -17.60 -2.53
CA GLU A 38 14.08 -18.53 -2.66
C GLU A 38 13.14 -18.46 -1.45
N ILE A 39 13.70 -18.48 -0.24
CA ILE A 39 12.92 -18.40 1.01
C ILE A 39 12.15 -17.07 1.09
N LEU A 40 12.80 -15.94 0.85
CA LEU A 40 12.16 -14.63 0.93
C LEU A 40 11.11 -14.43 -0.16
N LYS A 41 11.42 -14.88 -1.40
CA LYS A 41 10.47 -14.88 -2.51
C LYS A 41 9.21 -15.68 -2.19
N TYR A 42 9.37 -16.91 -1.69
CA TYR A 42 8.24 -17.76 -1.30
C TYR A 42 7.33 -17.06 -0.28
N ASN A 43 7.92 -16.49 0.77
CA ASN A 43 7.17 -15.82 1.83
C ASN A 43 6.43 -14.57 1.32
N LEU A 44 7.05 -13.77 0.45
CA LEU A 44 6.42 -12.59 -0.12
C LEU A 44 5.27 -12.94 -1.08
N ILE A 45 5.46 -13.95 -1.94
CA ILE A 45 4.39 -14.43 -2.83
C ILE A 45 3.22 -14.96 -2.00
N SER A 46 3.49 -15.73 -0.95
CA SER A 46 2.47 -16.23 -0.04
C SER A 46 1.73 -15.11 0.70
N ALA A 47 2.37 -13.96 0.89
CA ALA A 47 1.77 -12.75 1.47
C ALA A 47 1.05 -11.87 0.43
N GLY A 48 0.98 -12.28 -0.85
CA GLY A 48 0.25 -11.58 -1.92
C GLY A 48 1.05 -10.52 -2.67
N TYR A 49 2.38 -10.51 -2.55
CA TYR A 49 3.26 -9.58 -3.28
C TYR A 49 3.70 -10.16 -4.63
N SER A 50 3.93 -9.28 -5.61
CA SER A 50 4.66 -9.61 -6.84
C SER A 50 6.16 -9.48 -6.56
N VAL A 51 6.96 -10.50 -6.91
CA VAL A 51 8.38 -10.55 -6.52
C VAL A 51 9.30 -10.66 -7.72
N ILE A 52 10.33 -9.82 -7.71
CA ILE A 52 11.45 -9.84 -8.65
C ILE A 52 12.70 -10.14 -7.83
N THR A 53 13.58 -10.98 -8.35
CA THR A 53 14.86 -11.31 -7.70
C THR A 53 16.05 -10.83 -8.50
N ALA A 54 17.09 -10.39 -7.82
CA ALA A 54 18.39 -10.01 -8.40
C ALA A 54 19.51 -10.72 -7.62
N LYS A 55 20.56 -11.11 -8.32
CA LYS A 55 21.68 -11.91 -7.77
C LYS A 55 22.91 -11.09 -7.43
N ASP A 56 22.94 -9.83 -7.80
CA ASP A 56 24.05 -8.90 -7.55
C ASP A 56 23.57 -7.44 -7.67
N GLY A 57 24.43 -6.50 -7.31
CA GLY A 57 24.06 -5.09 -7.29
C GLY A 57 23.80 -4.46 -8.67
N ASP A 58 24.42 -4.97 -9.74
CA ASP A 58 24.16 -4.49 -11.11
C ASP A 58 22.81 -4.98 -11.62
N ASP A 59 22.51 -6.25 -11.41
CA ASP A 59 21.21 -6.87 -11.73
C ASP A 59 20.08 -6.17 -10.95
N ALA A 60 20.33 -5.82 -9.68
CA ALA A 60 19.38 -5.07 -8.86
C ALA A 60 19.07 -3.69 -9.45
N LEU A 61 20.07 -2.93 -9.89
CA LEU A 61 19.89 -1.61 -10.49
C LEU A 61 19.14 -1.68 -11.83
N GLU A 62 19.47 -2.66 -12.67
CA GLU A 62 18.81 -2.87 -13.96
C GLU A 62 17.33 -3.19 -13.76
N LYS A 63 17.03 -4.21 -12.93
CA LYS A 63 15.66 -4.64 -12.65
C LYS A 63 14.84 -3.57 -11.94
N ALA A 64 15.45 -2.80 -11.04
CA ALA A 64 14.78 -1.67 -10.41
C ALA A 64 14.31 -0.66 -11.46
N LYS A 65 15.16 -0.29 -12.44
CA LYS A 65 14.80 0.67 -13.50
C LYS A 65 13.70 0.15 -14.42
N VAL A 66 13.73 -1.14 -14.77
CA VAL A 66 12.75 -1.76 -15.66
C VAL A 66 11.40 -1.90 -15.00
N HIS A 67 11.36 -2.37 -13.76
CA HIS A 67 10.13 -2.78 -13.09
C HIS A 67 9.56 -1.76 -12.12
N GLN A 68 10.34 -0.75 -11.72
CA GLN A 68 9.94 0.32 -10.79
C GLN A 68 9.21 -0.23 -9.54
N PRO A 69 9.85 -1.13 -8.75
CA PRO A 69 9.22 -1.73 -7.59
C PRO A 69 8.93 -0.69 -6.51
N GLN A 70 7.90 -0.92 -5.70
CA GLN A 70 7.55 -0.05 -4.58
C GLN A 70 8.44 -0.29 -3.34
N LEU A 71 9.01 -1.50 -3.22
CA LEU A 71 9.98 -1.85 -2.17
C LEU A 71 11.16 -2.58 -2.82
N ILE A 72 12.36 -2.22 -2.38
CA ILE A 72 13.60 -2.93 -2.74
C ILE A 72 14.23 -3.45 -1.45
N VAL A 73 14.45 -4.75 -1.40
CA VAL A 73 15.17 -5.44 -0.32
C VAL A 73 16.59 -5.70 -0.81
N LEU A 74 17.59 -5.19 -0.11
CA LEU A 74 19.00 -5.26 -0.50
C LEU A 74 19.84 -5.97 0.56
N ASP A 75 20.54 -7.00 0.19
CA ASP A 75 21.66 -7.43 1.02
C ASP A 75 22.78 -6.37 1.00
N VAL A 76 23.40 -6.13 2.15
CA VAL A 76 24.50 -5.15 2.27
C VAL A 76 25.70 -5.59 1.47
N MET A 77 26.04 -6.88 1.51
CA MET A 77 27.25 -7.45 0.91
C MET A 77 26.91 -8.28 -0.31
N MET A 78 26.98 -7.67 -1.49
CA MET A 78 26.76 -8.34 -2.77
C MET A 78 27.96 -8.16 -3.71
N PRO A 79 28.18 -9.11 -4.65
CA PRO A 79 29.16 -8.97 -5.72
C PRO A 79 28.87 -7.76 -6.63
N LYS A 80 29.92 -7.26 -7.31
CA LYS A 80 29.93 -6.13 -8.23
C LYS A 80 29.64 -4.78 -7.57
N LYS A 81 28.48 -4.65 -6.92
CA LYS A 81 28.09 -3.47 -6.13
C LYS A 81 27.42 -3.90 -4.85
N THR A 82 27.85 -3.29 -3.76
CA THR A 82 27.23 -3.47 -2.46
C THR A 82 25.79 -2.91 -2.45
N GLY A 83 24.94 -3.40 -1.56
CA GLY A 83 23.59 -2.86 -1.40
C GLY A 83 23.60 -1.36 -1.07
N VAL A 84 24.61 -0.89 -0.33
CA VAL A 84 24.81 0.53 -0.01
C VAL A 84 25.01 1.35 -1.29
N GLU A 85 25.90 0.93 -2.18
CA GLU A 85 26.13 1.60 -3.46
C GLU A 85 24.90 1.58 -4.36
N VAL A 86 24.12 0.50 -4.34
CA VAL A 86 22.84 0.39 -5.04
C VAL A 86 21.85 1.43 -4.51
N CYS A 87 21.68 1.51 -3.18
CA CYS A 87 20.83 2.47 -2.52
C CYS A 87 21.19 3.91 -2.88
N GLU A 88 22.45 4.29 -2.74
CA GLU A 88 22.95 5.64 -3.08
C GLU A 88 22.67 6.02 -4.54
N ARG A 89 22.85 5.07 -5.48
CA ARG A 89 22.55 5.30 -6.89
C ARG A 89 21.07 5.46 -7.16
N LEU A 90 20.24 4.65 -6.53
CA LEU A 90 18.77 4.76 -6.65
C LEU A 90 18.28 6.10 -6.08
N ARG A 91 18.77 6.52 -4.92
CA ARG A 91 18.36 7.80 -4.28
C ARG A 91 18.71 9.04 -5.11
N LYS A 92 19.70 8.97 -5.99
CA LYS A 92 20.03 10.04 -6.96
C LYS A 92 19.02 10.14 -8.10
N LEU A 93 18.20 9.14 -8.33
CA LEU A 93 17.23 9.09 -9.42
C LEU A 93 15.85 9.56 -8.92
N PRO A 94 15.23 10.59 -9.55
CA PRO A 94 13.95 11.16 -9.08
C PRO A 94 12.83 10.12 -8.94
N GLN A 95 12.74 9.14 -9.84
CA GLN A 95 11.71 8.10 -9.85
C GLN A 95 11.79 7.13 -8.67
N PHE A 96 12.93 7.07 -7.96
CA PHE A 96 13.12 6.19 -6.79
C PHE A 96 13.11 6.93 -5.45
N LYS A 97 12.80 8.22 -5.44
CA LYS A 97 12.74 8.99 -4.18
C LYS A 97 11.72 8.44 -3.18
N GLN A 98 10.61 7.91 -3.67
CA GLN A 98 9.54 7.34 -2.85
C GLN A 98 9.59 5.82 -2.74
N THR A 99 10.51 5.15 -3.46
CA THR A 99 10.69 3.71 -3.35
C THR A 99 11.24 3.36 -1.97
N LEU A 100 10.58 2.45 -1.27
CA LEU A 100 11.07 1.97 0.02
C LEU A 100 12.31 1.10 -0.16
N ILE A 101 13.28 1.22 0.75
CA ILE A 101 14.49 0.41 0.76
C ILE A 101 14.68 -0.22 2.12
N LEU A 102 14.73 -1.55 2.14
CA LEU A 102 14.96 -2.39 3.31
C LEU A 102 16.29 -3.12 3.16
N PHE A 103 17.19 -2.98 4.11
CA PHE A 103 18.44 -3.74 4.08
C PHE A 103 18.34 -5.07 4.83
N LEU A 104 19.00 -6.08 4.29
CA LEU A 104 19.37 -7.30 5.01
C LEU A 104 20.85 -7.21 5.35
N THR A 105 21.21 -7.43 6.62
CA THR A 105 22.60 -7.30 7.06
C THR A 105 23.01 -8.43 7.99
N ALA A 106 24.19 -8.99 7.76
CA ALA A 106 24.84 -9.90 8.70
C ALA A 106 25.60 -9.16 9.81
N LEU A 107 25.74 -7.82 9.68
CA LEU A 107 26.53 -7.01 10.57
C LEU A 107 25.69 -6.56 11.76
N ASN A 108 26.13 -6.92 12.97
CA ASN A 108 25.45 -6.60 14.24
C ASN A 108 26.08 -5.40 14.94
N ASP A 109 26.97 -4.64 14.28
CA ASP A 109 27.60 -3.47 14.86
C ASP A 109 26.78 -2.18 14.62
N ASP A 110 26.68 -1.36 15.65
CA ASP A 110 25.89 -0.12 15.64
C ASP A 110 26.38 0.86 14.57
N THR A 111 27.66 0.87 14.26
CA THR A 111 28.26 1.77 13.25
C THR A 111 27.77 1.48 11.84
N THR A 112 27.59 0.21 11.47
CA THR A 112 27.07 -0.19 10.17
C THR A 112 25.57 0.09 10.08
N GLN A 113 24.81 -0.13 11.14
CA GLN A 113 23.37 0.15 11.17
C GLN A 113 23.09 1.65 10.99
N VAL A 114 23.82 2.52 11.66
CA VAL A 114 23.72 3.97 11.48
C VAL A 114 24.07 4.36 10.04
N LYS A 115 25.16 3.85 9.50
CA LYS A 115 25.62 4.14 8.14
C LYS A 115 24.60 3.72 7.07
N VAL A 116 23.96 2.57 7.24
CA VAL A 116 22.91 2.07 6.35
C VAL A 116 21.69 3.02 6.36
N LEU A 117 21.27 3.50 7.51
CA LEU A 117 20.14 4.44 7.61
C LEU A 117 20.49 5.82 7.02
N GLU A 118 21.73 6.30 7.17
CA GLU A 118 22.20 7.57 6.60
C GLU A 118 22.20 7.57 5.06
N THR A 119 22.29 6.39 4.41
CA THR A 119 22.19 6.28 2.93
C THR A 119 20.78 6.49 2.38
N GLY A 120 19.80 6.71 3.26
CA GLY A 120 18.40 6.90 2.87
C GLY A 120 17.59 5.60 2.81
N ALA A 121 18.00 4.59 3.56
CA ALA A 121 17.21 3.39 3.82
C ALA A 121 16.01 3.71 4.72
N ASP A 122 14.93 2.94 4.56
CA ASP A 122 13.71 3.10 5.35
C ASP A 122 13.69 2.17 6.57
N ASP A 123 14.39 1.03 6.50
CA ASP A 123 14.54 0.06 7.60
C ASP A 123 15.67 -0.93 7.30
N TYR A 124 16.03 -1.75 8.30
CA TYR A 124 16.97 -2.87 8.14
C TYR A 124 16.53 -4.08 8.97
N ILE A 125 17.00 -5.27 8.56
CA ILE A 125 16.81 -6.53 9.28
C ILE A 125 18.17 -7.25 9.35
N SER A 126 18.55 -7.70 10.55
CA SER A 126 19.75 -8.52 10.73
C SER A 126 19.50 -9.98 10.32
N LYS A 127 20.45 -10.57 9.61
CA LYS A 127 20.50 -12.01 9.33
C LYS A 127 20.93 -12.78 10.60
N PRO A 128 20.37 -13.97 10.91
CA PRO A 128 19.43 -14.75 10.11
C PRO A 128 18.00 -14.18 10.14
N VAL A 129 17.36 -14.14 8.95
CA VAL A 129 16.06 -13.49 8.78
C VAL A 129 14.93 -14.46 9.14
N SER A 130 14.19 -14.15 10.20
CA SER A 130 12.93 -14.86 10.48
C SER A 130 11.86 -14.46 9.45
N PRO A 131 11.24 -15.41 8.72
CA PRO A 131 10.21 -15.10 7.73
C PRO A 131 9.06 -14.27 8.28
N LYS A 132 8.62 -14.58 9.51
CA LYS A 132 7.52 -13.86 10.17
C LYS A 132 7.90 -12.39 10.46
N VAL A 133 9.13 -12.14 10.94
CA VAL A 133 9.63 -10.79 11.19
C VAL A 133 9.80 -10.03 9.89
N PHE A 134 10.34 -10.68 8.86
CA PHE A 134 10.50 -10.10 7.53
C PHE A 134 9.18 -9.59 6.94
N ILE A 135 8.16 -10.46 6.87
CA ILE A 135 6.84 -10.07 6.37
C ILE A 135 6.20 -8.98 7.21
N SER A 136 6.35 -9.02 8.54
CA SER A 136 5.84 -7.96 9.42
C SER A 136 6.49 -6.60 9.13
N ARG A 137 7.80 -6.55 8.88
CA ARG A 137 8.55 -5.34 8.51
C ARG A 137 8.14 -4.83 7.12
N VAL A 138 8.03 -5.72 6.12
CA VAL A 138 7.54 -5.38 4.79
C VAL A 138 6.15 -4.75 4.86
N ASN A 139 5.24 -5.36 5.61
CA ASN A 139 3.89 -4.82 5.83
C ASN A 139 3.92 -3.45 6.52
N ALA A 140 4.83 -3.27 7.51
CA ALA A 140 4.98 -2.01 8.21
C ALA A 140 5.51 -0.89 7.30
N LEU A 141 6.47 -1.21 6.43
CA LEU A 141 6.97 -0.28 5.42
C LEU A 141 5.88 0.12 4.44
N PHE A 142 5.14 -0.84 3.90
CA PHE A 142 4.05 -0.55 2.99
C PHE A 142 2.90 0.26 3.60
N ARG A 143 2.71 0.23 4.92
CA ARG A 143 1.76 1.14 5.59
C ARG A 143 2.22 2.61 5.59
N ARG A 144 3.52 2.87 5.39
CA ARG A 144 4.06 4.24 5.28
C ARG A 144 3.88 4.81 3.88
N LEU A 145 3.85 3.95 2.86
CA LEU A 145 3.43 4.40 1.52
C LEU A 145 1.95 4.73 1.58
N PRO A 146 1.53 5.83 0.95
CA PRO A 146 0.12 5.97 0.62
C PRO A 146 -0.30 4.68 -0.08
N GLU A 147 -1.38 4.07 0.36
CA GLU A 147 -1.89 2.89 -0.34
C GLU A 147 -1.99 3.27 -1.82
N THR A 148 -1.74 2.32 -2.73
CA THR A 148 -1.96 2.49 -4.19
C THR A 148 -3.45 2.75 -4.50
N GLY A 149 -4.03 3.62 -3.75
CA GLY A 149 -5.39 4.07 -3.66
C GLY A 149 -5.53 5.58 -3.57
N ASP A 150 -4.43 6.34 -3.55
CA ASP A 150 -4.47 7.82 -3.59
C ASP A 150 -4.84 8.34 -4.99
N LYS A 151 -5.76 7.63 -5.66
CA LYS A 151 -6.42 8.15 -6.85
C LYS A 151 -7.43 9.21 -6.39
N ILE A 152 -7.41 10.33 -7.08
CA ILE A 152 -8.53 11.24 -7.03
C ILE A 152 -9.77 10.44 -7.38
N LEU A 153 -10.74 10.40 -6.48
CA LEU A 153 -12.02 9.75 -6.74
C LEU A 153 -12.98 10.81 -7.27
N GLU A 154 -13.55 10.53 -8.45
CA GLU A 154 -14.57 11.37 -9.07
C GLU A 154 -15.83 10.54 -9.23
N ILE A 155 -16.87 10.87 -8.44
CA ILE A 155 -18.12 10.13 -8.38
C ILE A 155 -19.28 11.13 -8.34
N ASP A 156 -20.07 11.22 -9.40
CA ASP A 156 -21.28 12.04 -9.50
C ASP A 156 -21.13 13.49 -8.97
N GLY A 157 -20.05 14.17 -9.40
CA GLY A 157 -19.74 15.55 -9.01
C GLY A 157 -19.03 15.69 -7.67
N LEU A 158 -18.80 14.60 -6.95
CA LEU A 158 -17.96 14.55 -5.75
C LEU A 158 -16.52 14.20 -6.18
N VAL A 159 -15.57 15.08 -5.86
CA VAL A 159 -14.12 14.86 -6.09
C VAL A 159 -13.45 14.75 -4.74
N ILE A 160 -12.71 13.67 -4.52
CA ILE A 160 -11.94 13.44 -3.29
C ILE A 160 -10.47 13.26 -3.67
N ASP A 161 -9.63 14.25 -3.35
CA ASP A 161 -8.19 14.26 -3.63
C ASP A 161 -7.42 13.95 -2.33
N PRO A 162 -6.89 12.72 -2.19
CA PRO A 162 -6.19 12.31 -0.97
C PRO A 162 -4.81 12.96 -0.83
N GLN A 163 -4.19 13.40 -1.93
CA GLN A 163 -2.89 14.06 -1.86
C GLN A 163 -2.99 15.48 -1.28
N LYS A 164 -4.11 16.16 -1.55
CA LYS A 164 -4.39 17.51 -1.05
C LYS A 164 -5.28 17.54 0.18
N PHE A 165 -5.80 16.38 0.62
CA PHE A 165 -6.87 16.29 1.63
C PHE A 165 -8.07 17.17 1.28
N LEU A 166 -8.40 17.22 -0.02
CA LEU A 166 -9.41 18.10 -0.59
C LEU A 166 -10.65 17.31 -0.97
N VAL A 167 -11.80 17.83 -0.61
CA VAL A 167 -13.11 17.33 -1.06
C VAL A 167 -13.85 18.45 -1.75
N ILE A 168 -14.33 18.17 -2.98
CA ILE A 168 -15.16 19.11 -3.74
C ILE A 168 -16.48 18.42 -4.06
N ASN A 169 -17.59 19.05 -3.74
CA ASN A 169 -18.93 18.59 -4.10
C ASN A 169 -19.60 19.64 -5.01
N ASN A 170 -19.86 19.28 -6.27
CA ASN A 170 -20.44 20.18 -7.28
C ASN A 170 -19.74 21.54 -7.35
N GLY A 171 -18.41 21.53 -7.38
CA GLY A 171 -17.56 22.74 -7.46
C GLY A 171 -17.35 23.48 -6.14
N LYS A 172 -17.96 23.04 -5.04
CA LYS A 172 -17.80 23.64 -3.71
C LYS A 172 -16.82 22.84 -2.89
N GLU A 173 -15.77 23.48 -2.38
CA GLU A 173 -14.81 22.88 -1.45
C GLU A 173 -15.44 22.62 -0.09
N ILE A 174 -15.18 21.41 0.47
CA ILE A 174 -15.68 20.98 1.77
C ILE A 174 -14.50 20.62 2.66
N ILE A 175 -14.40 21.31 3.80
CA ILE A 175 -13.32 21.08 4.75
C ILE A 175 -13.71 19.96 5.72
N LEU A 176 -13.03 18.83 5.62
CA LEU A 176 -13.13 17.70 6.54
C LEU A 176 -11.96 17.67 7.51
N ALA A 177 -12.20 17.24 8.74
CA ALA A 177 -11.11 16.87 9.64
C ALA A 177 -10.43 15.60 9.15
N LYS A 178 -9.15 15.39 9.51
CA LYS A 178 -8.34 14.26 9.02
C LYS A 178 -9.09 12.91 9.06
N LYS A 179 -9.66 12.54 10.22
CA LYS A 179 -10.40 11.28 10.38
C LYS A 179 -11.73 11.21 9.62
N GLU A 180 -12.37 12.35 9.39
CA GLU A 180 -13.56 12.47 8.55
C GLU A 180 -13.21 12.24 7.08
N PHE A 181 -12.08 12.81 6.63
CA PHE A 181 -11.56 12.63 5.29
C PHE A 181 -11.15 11.16 5.04
N GLU A 182 -10.35 10.58 5.92
CA GLU A 182 -9.90 9.19 5.84
C GLU A 182 -11.11 8.22 5.78
N LEU A 183 -12.15 8.48 6.55
CA LEU A 183 -13.39 7.69 6.55
C LEU A 183 -14.13 7.80 5.22
N LEU A 184 -14.34 9.01 4.73
CA LEU A 184 -14.99 9.24 3.44
C LEU A 184 -14.22 8.58 2.32
N TYR A 185 -12.91 8.79 2.26
CA TYR A 185 -12.04 8.22 1.23
C TYR A 185 -12.06 6.69 1.25
N LEU A 186 -11.96 6.07 2.45
CA LEU A 186 -12.04 4.62 2.61
C LEU A 186 -13.35 4.07 2.03
N LEU A 187 -14.48 4.64 2.39
CA LEU A 187 -15.80 4.16 1.94
C LEU A 187 -15.98 4.40 0.44
N ALA A 188 -15.59 5.57 -0.07
CA ALA A 188 -15.71 5.95 -1.48
C ALA A 188 -14.72 5.19 -2.39
N SER A 189 -13.62 4.64 -1.85
CA SER A 189 -12.67 3.85 -2.63
C SER A 189 -13.25 2.57 -3.23
N LYS A 190 -14.34 2.06 -2.65
CA LYS A 190 -15.05 0.85 -3.10
C LYS A 190 -16.56 1.05 -2.98
N PRO A 191 -17.18 1.81 -3.90
CA PRO A 191 -18.62 2.07 -3.87
C PRO A 191 -19.42 0.77 -3.85
N GLY A 192 -20.51 0.74 -3.06
CA GLY A 192 -21.39 -0.42 -2.87
C GLY A 192 -20.86 -1.48 -1.91
N ARG A 193 -19.55 -1.47 -1.57
CA ARG A 193 -18.98 -2.41 -0.59
C ARG A 193 -19.39 -2.01 0.83
N VAL A 194 -19.85 -2.99 1.63
CA VAL A 194 -20.05 -2.82 3.06
C VAL A 194 -18.73 -3.03 3.79
N PHE A 195 -18.26 -2.01 4.49
CA PHE A 195 -17.13 -2.07 5.40
C PHE A 195 -17.62 -2.37 6.82
N LEU A 196 -17.06 -3.38 7.45
CA LEU A 196 -17.40 -3.73 8.83
C LEU A 196 -16.87 -2.67 9.81
N ARG A 197 -17.53 -2.49 10.95
CA ARG A 197 -17.12 -1.50 11.98
C ARG A 197 -15.68 -1.71 12.44
N ASN A 198 -15.31 -2.94 12.78
CA ASN A 198 -13.95 -3.27 13.19
C ASN A 198 -12.92 -3.08 12.06
N GLU A 199 -13.28 -3.34 10.80
CA GLU A 199 -12.45 -3.06 9.64
C GLU A 199 -12.16 -1.55 9.53
N ILE A 200 -13.19 -0.71 9.63
CA ILE A 200 -13.06 0.75 9.61
C ILE A 200 -12.18 1.25 10.76
N LEU A 201 -12.41 0.74 11.99
CA LEU A 201 -11.61 1.11 13.16
C LEU A 201 -10.13 0.79 12.94
N ASN A 202 -9.83 -0.43 12.54
CA ASN A 202 -8.45 -0.88 12.34
C ASN A 202 -7.72 -0.09 11.24
N GLN A 203 -8.41 0.24 10.14
CA GLN A 203 -7.79 0.95 9.01
C GLN A 203 -7.56 2.43 9.32
N ILE A 204 -8.48 3.09 10.02
CA ILE A 204 -8.43 4.54 10.23
C ILE A 204 -7.76 4.92 11.55
N TRP A 205 -8.00 4.16 12.62
CA TRP A 205 -7.46 4.47 13.97
C TRP A 205 -6.29 3.57 14.36
N GLY A 206 -6.12 2.40 13.70
CA GLY A 206 -5.09 1.41 14.02
C GLY A 206 -5.59 0.32 14.97
N ALA A 207 -4.96 -0.87 14.92
CA ALA A 207 -5.36 -2.03 15.70
C ALA A 207 -5.12 -1.87 17.21
N ASP A 208 -4.19 -0.99 17.62
CA ASP A 208 -3.79 -0.79 19.02
C ASP A 208 -4.59 0.29 19.74
N VAL A 209 -5.53 0.94 19.05
CA VAL A 209 -6.31 2.05 19.61
C VAL A 209 -7.67 1.55 20.12
N ILE A 210 -7.84 1.55 21.43
CA ILE A 210 -9.13 1.23 22.07
C ILE A 210 -10.04 2.45 21.92
N VAL A 211 -10.81 2.49 20.85
CA VAL A 211 -11.90 3.47 20.66
C VAL A 211 -13.25 2.77 20.72
N GLY A 212 -14.21 3.40 21.36
CA GLY A 212 -15.57 2.84 21.45
C GLY A 212 -16.27 2.78 20.08
N ASP A 213 -17.14 1.80 19.90
CA ASP A 213 -17.91 1.57 18.65
C ASP A 213 -18.68 2.81 18.16
N ARG A 214 -19.04 3.72 19.06
CA ARG A 214 -19.72 4.98 18.73
C ARG A 214 -18.83 6.00 18.03
N THR A 215 -17.50 5.81 18.04
CA THR A 215 -16.57 6.75 17.40
C THR A 215 -16.82 6.87 15.91
N ILE A 216 -17.07 5.74 15.22
CA ILE A 216 -17.39 5.75 13.79
C ILE A 216 -18.69 6.52 13.52
N ASP A 217 -19.73 6.27 14.31
CA ASP A 217 -21.06 6.87 14.13
C ASP A 217 -21.00 8.39 14.19
N VAL A 218 -20.19 8.93 15.10
CA VAL A 218 -19.96 10.38 15.23
C VAL A 218 -19.28 10.94 13.98
N HIS A 219 -18.26 10.24 13.44
CA HIS A 219 -17.57 10.71 12.26
C HIS A 219 -18.42 10.58 10.98
N VAL A 220 -19.17 9.49 10.83
CA VAL A 220 -20.15 9.34 9.74
C VAL A 220 -21.18 10.47 9.76
N ARG A 221 -21.75 10.78 10.94
CA ARG A 221 -22.70 11.89 11.09
C ARG A 221 -22.08 13.22 10.65
N LYS A 222 -20.85 13.52 11.08
CA LYS A 222 -20.15 14.76 10.71
C LYS A 222 -19.87 14.84 9.21
N VAL A 223 -19.44 13.73 8.59
CA VAL A 223 -19.20 13.66 7.14
C VAL A 223 -20.50 13.95 6.39
N ARG A 224 -21.60 13.26 6.71
CA ARG A 224 -22.92 13.50 6.09
C ARG A 224 -23.35 14.96 6.22
N GLN A 225 -23.19 15.53 7.41
CA GLN A 225 -23.57 16.91 7.71
C GLN A 225 -22.78 17.93 6.88
N LYS A 226 -21.47 17.70 6.71
CA LYS A 226 -20.58 18.59 5.96
C LYS A 226 -20.74 18.45 4.45
N LEU A 227 -20.91 17.22 3.96
CA LEU A 227 -21.12 16.95 2.53
C LEU A 227 -22.47 17.46 2.04
N GLY A 228 -23.51 17.42 2.88
CA GLY A 228 -24.87 17.80 2.50
C GLY A 228 -25.54 16.86 1.50
N ILE A 229 -24.95 15.67 1.24
CA ILE A 229 -25.46 14.62 0.36
C ILE A 229 -25.54 13.30 1.13
N ASP A 230 -26.49 12.44 0.78
CA ASP A 230 -26.66 11.14 1.45
C ASP A 230 -25.91 10.03 0.69
N CYS A 231 -24.58 10.11 0.75
CA CYS A 231 -23.67 9.20 0.05
C CYS A 231 -23.12 8.07 0.93
N ILE A 232 -23.42 8.07 2.24
CA ILE A 232 -22.98 7.00 3.14
C ILE A 232 -24.22 6.30 3.70
N THR A 233 -24.42 5.05 3.33
CA THR A 233 -25.52 4.22 3.82
C THR A 233 -25.11 3.40 5.03
N THR A 234 -25.97 3.37 6.08
CA THR A 234 -25.77 2.52 7.26
C THR A 234 -26.38 1.15 7.05
N VAL A 235 -25.58 0.09 7.14
CA VAL A 235 -26.06 -1.29 7.19
C VAL A 235 -26.19 -1.69 8.67
N LYS A 236 -27.43 -1.71 9.18
CA LYS A 236 -27.72 -1.91 10.61
C LYS A 236 -27.04 -3.18 11.15
N GLY A 237 -26.31 -3.05 12.26
CA GLY A 237 -25.63 -4.16 12.92
C GLY A 237 -24.35 -4.65 12.21
N VAL A 238 -24.00 -4.11 11.01
CA VAL A 238 -22.88 -4.56 10.20
C VAL A 238 -21.82 -3.47 10.03
N GLY A 239 -22.17 -2.33 9.41
CA GLY A 239 -21.22 -1.29 9.10
C GLY A 239 -21.77 -0.21 8.19
N TYR A 240 -20.91 0.30 7.30
CA TYR A 240 -21.22 1.40 6.40
C TYR A 240 -20.76 1.09 4.96
N LYS A 241 -21.43 1.67 3.99
CA LYS A 241 -21.05 1.66 2.58
C LYS A 241 -21.23 3.04 1.96
N PHE A 242 -20.51 3.29 0.88
CA PHE A 242 -20.67 4.48 0.05
C PHE A 242 -21.55 4.15 -1.16
N GLU A 243 -22.56 4.98 -1.39
CA GLU A 243 -23.47 4.92 -2.55
C GLU A 243 -23.84 6.35 -2.95
N LEU A 244 -23.70 6.69 -4.22
CA LEU A 244 -24.26 7.86 -4.89
C LEU A 244 -25.08 7.38 -6.08
#